data_32ed38f5dc72dc63fe3f2d78c01c5c91
#
_entry.id   32ed38f5dc72dc63fe3f2d78c01c5c91
#
_cell.length_a   1.000
_cell.length_b   1.000
_cell.length_c   1.000
_cell.angle_alpha   90.00
_cell.angle_beta   90.00
_cell.angle_gamma   90.00
#
_symmetry.space_group_name_H-M   'P 1'
#
loop_
_entity.id
_entity.type
_entity.pdbx_description
1 polymer ?
#
loop_
_entity_poly.entity_id
_entity_poly.type
_entity_poly.pdbx_seq_one_letter_code
_entity_poly.pdbx_strand_id
1 'polypeptide(L)'
;MFFTFAAKIVSMEIINKYFGELTEQQLEQFSKLQELYKDWNLKINVVSRKDIDELYLRHVLHSLGIAKVMEFKAGAQVMDVGTGGGFPGIPLAILFPETNFHLVDSIGKKIKVVNEVVAGLGIENVKTTHGRVEEVKETYDFIVSRAVAQMETFHRWVKNKVHKKQNHELKNGILYLKGGDLTEELANFPKATIYDLPNYFEEDFFETKKVVHLPMKYKG
;
A
#
# COMPACT_ATOMS: atom_id res chain seq x y z
N MET A 1 -15.40 20.45 20.08
CA MET A 1 -15.06 19.09 20.55
C MET A 1 -16.02 18.00 20.02
N PHE A 2 -17.15 18.33 19.40
CA PHE A 2 -18.14 17.35 18.86
C PHE A 2 -17.87 16.90 17.41
N PHE A 3 -17.12 17.65 16.63
CA PHE A 3 -16.84 17.30 15.22
C PHE A 3 -15.87 16.12 15.03
N THR A 4 -15.04 15.81 16.04
CA THR A 4 -14.02 14.77 15.96
C THR A 4 -14.59 13.35 16.10
N PHE A 5 -15.70 13.17 16.80
CA PHE A 5 -16.28 11.85 17.04
C PHE A 5 -17.10 11.35 15.84
N ALA A 6 -17.89 12.24 15.21
CA ALA A 6 -18.66 11.90 14.02
C ALA A 6 -17.77 11.60 12.82
N ALA A 7 -16.67 12.36 12.60
CA ALA A 7 -15.71 12.10 11.54
C ALA A 7 -14.94 10.77 11.74
N LYS A 8 -14.65 10.38 12.99
CA LYS A 8 -14.07 9.07 13.33
C LYS A 8 -15.03 7.91 13.02
N ILE A 9 -16.33 8.08 13.26
CA ILE A 9 -17.34 7.05 12.97
C ILE A 9 -17.45 6.84 11.46
N VAL A 10 -17.64 7.89 10.67
CA VAL A 10 -17.76 7.81 9.20
C VAL A 10 -16.51 7.19 8.55
N SER A 11 -15.33 7.44 9.08
CA SER A 11 -14.07 6.94 8.52
C SER A 11 -13.84 5.45 8.77
N MET A 12 -14.29 4.92 9.91
CA MET A 12 -14.22 3.48 10.20
C MET A 12 -15.33 2.69 9.50
N GLU A 13 -16.49 3.30 9.27
CA GLU A 13 -17.60 2.66 8.54
C GLU A 13 -17.18 2.22 7.15
N ILE A 14 -16.39 3.05 6.43
CA ILE A 14 -15.96 2.70 5.08
C ILE A 14 -15.00 1.50 5.07
N ILE A 15 -14.15 1.35 6.09
CA ILE A 15 -13.25 0.19 6.17
C ILE A 15 -14.05 -1.05 6.57
N ASN A 16 -14.91 -0.94 7.59
CA ASN A 16 -15.75 -2.05 8.06
C ASN A 16 -16.74 -2.54 6.98
N LYS A 17 -17.22 -1.66 6.10
CA LYS A 17 -18.08 -2.02 4.96
C LYS A 17 -17.43 -3.09 4.07
N TYR A 18 -16.12 -3.01 3.89
CA TYR A 18 -15.38 -3.90 2.97
C TYR A 18 -14.51 -4.93 3.66
N PHE A 19 -14.16 -4.74 4.93
CA PHE A 19 -13.27 -5.58 5.72
C PHE A 19 -13.87 -5.79 7.12
N GLY A 20 -14.97 -6.56 7.17
CA GLY A 20 -15.82 -6.69 8.37
C GLY A 20 -15.26 -7.60 9.48
N GLU A 21 -14.17 -8.32 9.26
CA GLU A 21 -13.58 -9.26 10.24
C GLU A 21 -12.28 -8.73 10.87
N LEU A 22 -12.25 -7.43 11.17
CA LEU A 22 -11.08 -6.83 11.82
C LEU A 22 -11.04 -7.12 13.32
N THR A 23 -9.86 -7.44 13.83
CA THR A 23 -9.62 -7.57 15.27
C THR A 23 -9.72 -6.21 15.97
N GLU A 24 -9.91 -6.21 17.30
CA GLU A 24 -9.92 -4.97 18.09
C GLU A 24 -8.66 -4.15 17.91
N GLN A 25 -7.49 -4.80 17.82
CA GLN A 25 -6.21 -4.14 17.58
C GLN A 25 -6.17 -3.46 16.20
N GLN A 26 -6.63 -4.12 15.15
CA GLN A 26 -6.70 -3.55 13.80
C GLN A 26 -7.67 -2.36 13.74
N LEU A 27 -8.83 -2.48 14.38
CA LEU A 27 -9.80 -1.39 14.48
C LEU A 27 -9.18 -0.16 15.19
N GLU A 28 -8.48 -0.38 16.30
CA GLU A 28 -7.76 0.69 17.01
C GLU A 28 -6.69 1.33 16.14
N GLN A 29 -5.85 0.53 15.45
CA GLN A 29 -4.80 1.02 14.58
C GLN A 29 -5.36 1.84 13.42
N PHE A 30 -6.37 1.34 12.71
CA PHE A 30 -7.04 2.11 11.65
C PHE A 30 -7.65 3.41 12.19
N SER A 31 -8.30 3.40 13.36
CA SER A 31 -8.96 4.59 13.92
C SER A 31 -7.99 5.73 14.24
N LYS A 32 -6.73 5.43 14.53
CA LYS A 32 -5.69 6.41 14.87
C LYS A 32 -5.00 7.05 13.65
N LEU A 33 -5.12 6.44 12.46
CA LEU A 33 -4.37 6.88 11.28
C LEU A 33 -4.59 8.36 10.95
N GLN A 34 -5.84 8.82 10.89
CA GLN A 34 -6.12 10.19 10.46
C GLN A 34 -5.53 11.25 11.40
N GLU A 35 -5.60 11.01 12.70
CA GLU A 35 -5.03 11.91 13.70
C GLU A 35 -3.50 11.99 13.55
N LEU A 36 -2.83 10.83 13.50
CA LEU A 36 -1.38 10.76 13.31
C LEU A 36 -0.93 11.44 12.01
N TYR A 37 -1.63 11.18 10.90
CA TYR A 37 -1.28 11.84 9.63
C TYR A 37 -1.58 13.32 9.63
N LYS A 38 -2.65 13.80 10.28
CA LYS A 38 -2.90 15.25 10.43
C LYS A 38 -1.78 15.93 11.20
N ASP A 39 -1.35 15.36 12.32
CA ASP A 39 -0.27 15.92 13.14
C ASP A 39 1.08 15.95 12.41
N TRP A 40 1.41 14.86 11.72
CA TRP A 40 2.67 14.80 10.97
C TRP A 40 2.65 15.64 9.71
N ASN A 41 1.50 15.76 9.05
CA ASN A 41 1.36 16.55 7.83
C ASN A 41 1.51 18.05 8.07
N LEU A 42 1.27 18.53 9.30
CA LEU A 42 1.61 19.90 9.71
C LEU A 42 3.12 20.18 9.68
N LYS A 43 3.94 19.14 9.89
CA LYS A 43 5.41 19.23 9.97
C LYS A 43 6.06 18.85 8.64
N ILE A 44 5.58 17.78 8.02
CA ILE A 44 6.10 17.21 6.78
C ILE A 44 4.93 16.77 5.91
N ASN A 45 4.75 17.43 4.76
CA ASN A 45 3.66 17.14 3.84
C ASN A 45 3.88 15.79 3.14
N VAL A 46 3.20 14.74 3.58
CA VAL A 46 3.23 13.39 2.99
C VAL A 46 1.90 13.00 2.34
N VAL A 47 0.81 13.70 2.70
CA VAL A 47 -0.52 13.60 2.11
C VAL A 47 -0.93 14.98 1.64
N SER A 48 -1.53 15.11 0.46
CA SER A 48 -1.98 16.42 -0.02
C SER A 48 -2.99 17.06 0.95
N ARG A 49 -2.98 18.39 1.04
CA ARG A 49 -3.92 19.11 1.93
C ARG A 49 -5.38 18.87 1.58
N LYS A 50 -5.66 18.52 0.32
CA LYS A 50 -7.01 18.21 -0.16
C LYS A 50 -7.45 16.79 0.23
N ASP A 51 -6.48 15.87 0.35
CA ASP A 51 -6.79 14.46 0.59
C ASP A 51 -6.73 14.06 2.06
N ILE A 52 -6.20 14.93 2.95
CA ILE A 52 -6.05 14.59 4.38
C ILE A 52 -7.40 14.36 5.08
N ASP A 53 -8.45 15.06 4.65
CA ASP A 53 -9.79 14.88 5.21
C ASP A 53 -10.48 13.64 4.63
N GLU A 54 -10.08 13.20 3.44
CA GLU A 54 -10.53 11.98 2.77
C GLU A 54 -9.48 10.84 2.87
N LEU A 55 -8.62 10.87 3.91
CA LEU A 55 -7.52 9.91 4.08
C LEU A 55 -7.99 8.46 3.94
N TYR A 56 -9.12 8.13 4.56
CA TYR A 56 -9.61 6.75 4.56
C TYR A 56 -10.06 6.28 3.18
N LEU A 57 -10.72 7.10 2.41
CA LEU A 57 -11.14 6.75 1.05
C LEU A 57 -9.94 6.72 0.10
N ARG A 58 -9.21 7.85 0.02
CA ARG A 58 -8.21 8.10 -1.03
C ARG A 58 -6.87 7.44 -0.77
N HIS A 59 -6.57 7.12 0.49
CA HIS A 59 -5.28 6.52 0.85
C HIS A 59 -5.41 5.16 1.51
N VAL A 60 -6.22 5.01 2.56
CA VAL A 60 -6.34 3.74 3.29
C VAL A 60 -7.08 2.71 2.44
N LEU A 61 -8.34 2.96 2.08
CA LEU A 61 -9.14 2.01 1.31
C LEU A 61 -8.54 1.74 -0.08
N HIS A 62 -7.99 2.77 -0.73
CA HIS A 62 -7.26 2.58 -2.00
C HIS A 62 -6.07 1.62 -1.84
N SER A 63 -5.30 1.74 -0.75
CA SER A 63 -4.20 0.80 -0.45
C SER A 63 -4.70 -0.62 -0.23
N LEU A 64 -5.82 -0.75 0.49
CA LEU A 64 -6.48 -2.03 0.74
C LEU A 64 -7.12 -2.66 -0.51
N GLY A 65 -7.20 -1.93 -1.63
CA GLY A 65 -7.56 -2.49 -2.93
C GLY A 65 -6.68 -3.66 -3.34
N ILE A 66 -5.41 -3.68 -2.92
CA ILE A 66 -4.51 -4.83 -3.13
C ILE A 66 -5.05 -6.08 -2.40
N ALA A 67 -5.59 -5.92 -1.20
CA ALA A 67 -6.13 -7.01 -0.40
C ALA A 67 -7.44 -7.61 -0.98
N LYS A 68 -8.12 -6.91 -1.89
CA LYS A 68 -9.24 -7.47 -2.66
C LYS A 68 -8.80 -8.41 -3.78
N VAL A 69 -7.54 -8.30 -4.19
CA VAL A 69 -6.95 -9.09 -5.28
C VAL A 69 -6.06 -10.20 -4.75
N MET A 70 -5.45 -9.99 -3.58
CA MET A 70 -4.44 -10.87 -3.02
C MET A 70 -4.52 -10.93 -1.50
N GLU A 71 -4.58 -12.14 -0.96
CA GLU A 71 -4.40 -12.42 0.46
C GLU A 71 -2.95 -12.86 0.72
N PHE A 72 -2.22 -12.09 1.52
CA PHE A 72 -0.85 -12.45 1.89
C PHE A 72 -0.86 -13.50 3.00
N LYS A 73 -0.12 -14.59 2.79
CA LYS A 73 0.03 -15.66 3.78
C LYS A 73 0.98 -15.24 4.89
N ALA A 74 0.80 -15.84 6.06
CA ALA A 74 1.70 -15.67 7.18
C ALA A 74 3.18 -15.90 6.78
N GLY A 75 4.06 -14.99 7.21
CA GLY A 75 5.48 -15.00 6.88
C GLY A 75 5.83 -14.49 5.48
N ALA A 76 4.86 -14.10 4.66
CA ALA A 76 5.14 -13.48 3.36
C ALA A 76 6.04 -12.24 3.50
N GLN A 77 6.88 -12.01 2.50
CA GLN A 77 7.77 -10.85 2.43
C GLN A 77 7.27 -9.89 1.36
N VAL A 78 6.87 -8.69 1.74
CA VAL A 78 6.31 -7.67 0.84
C VAL A 78 7.14 -6.40 0.92
N MET A 79 7.56 -5.86 -0.23
CA MET A 79 8.26 -4.58 -0.28
C MET A 79 7.35 -3.51 -0.87
N ASP A 80 7.20 -2.39 -0.17
CA ASP A 80 6.53 -1.17 -0.67
C ASP A 80 7.59 -0.19 -1.18
N VAL A 81 7.60 0.03 -2.49
CA VAL A 81 8.61 0.87 -3.16
C VAL A 81 8.06 2.25 -3.46
N GLY A 82 8.79 3.26 -2.98
CA GLY A 82 8.34 4.64 -3.04
C GLY A 82 7.14 4.86 -2.12
N THR A 83 7.23 4.32 -0.91
CA THR A 83 6.11 4.27 0.05
C THR A 83 5.51 5.63 0.39
N GLY A 84 6.25 6.71 0.18
CA GLY A 84 5.79 8.06 0.48
C GLY A 84 5.46 8.23 1.95
N GLY A 85 4.22 8.53 2.24
CA GLY A 85 3.70 8.57 3.60
C GLY A 85 3.36 7.20 4.20
N GLY A 86 3.78 6.09 3.60
CA GLY A 86 3.45 4.74 4.09
C GLY A 86 2.29 4.07 3.32
N PHE A 87 2.01 4.52 2.11
CA PHE A 87 0.91 3.98 1.30
C PHE A 87 1.41 3.32 0.01
N PRO A 88 1.10 2.04 -0.22
CA PRO A 88 0.09 1.21 0.46
C PRO A 88 0.56 0.43 1.69
N GLY A 89 1.83 0.48 2.06
CA GLY A 89 2.45 -0.42 3.04
C GLY A 89 1.82 -0.43 4.43
N ILE A 90 1.55 0.72 5.06
CA ILE A 90 0.98 0.78 6.43
C ILE A 90 -0.44 0.19 6.49
N PRO A 91 -1.41 0.57 5.63
CA PRO A 91 -2.71 -0.07 5.65
C PRO A 91 -2.67 -1.59 5.45
N LEU A 92 -1.78 -2.07 4.56
CA LEU A 92 -1.59 -3.50 4.35
C LEU A 92 -0.95 -4.18 5.55
N ALA A 93 0.02 -3.53 6.22
CA ALA A 93 0.65 -4.08 7.42
C ALA A 93 -0.33 -4.20 8.60
N ILE A 94 -1.28 -3.27 8.73
CA ILE A 94 -2.36 -3.38 9.71
C ILE A 94 -3.27 -4.57 9.38
N LEU A 95 -3.65 -4.72 8.11
CA LEU A 95 -4.59 -5.77 7.69
C LEU A 95 -3.96 -7.17 7.77
N PHE A 96 -2.65 -7.29 7.50
CA PHE A 96 -1.92 -8.56 7.47
C PHE A 96 -0.80 -8.57 8.53
N PRO A 97 -1.12 -8.73 9.82
CA PRO A 97 -0.13 -8.61 10.92
C PRO A 97 0.95 -9.71 10.90
N GLU A 98 0.66 -10.85 10.27
CA GLU A 98 1.64 -11.96 10.13
C GLU A 98 2.52 -11.88 8.87
N THR A 99 2.34 -10.83 8.03
CA THR A 99 3.14 -10.56 6.83
C THR A 99 4.22 -9.53 7.15
N ASN A 100 5.43 -9.72 6.65
CA ASN A 100 6.54 -8.78 6.87
C ASN A 100 6.58 -7.73 5.75
N PHE A 101 6.47 -6.47 6.10
CA PHE A 101 6.50 -5.35 5.17
C PHE A 101 7.82 -4.58 5.26
N HIS A 102 8.45 -4.33 4.11
CA HIS A 102 9.63 -3.47 3.98
C HIS A 102 9.29 -2.22 3.17
N LEU A 103 9.18 -1.07 3.83
CA LEU A 103 8.80 0.20 3.23
C LEU A 103 10.06 0.99 2.85
N VAL A 104 10.20 1.32 1.56
CA VAL A 104 11.40 1.95 1.01
C VAL A 104 11.03 3.27 0.34
N ASP A 105 11.73 4.36 0.68
CA ASP A 105 11.61 5.65 -0.03
C ASP A 105 12.98 6.36 -0.04
N SER A 106 13.28 7.04 -1.14
CA SER A 106 14.52 7.81 -1.30
C SER A 106 14.50 9.17 -0.58
N ILE A 107 13.36 9.55 0.00
CA ILE A 107 13.17 10.83 0.68
C ILE A 107 13.13 10.59 2.20
N GLY A 108 14.24 10.86 2.88
CA GLY A 108 14.38 10.60 4.32
C GLY A 108 13.32 11.26 5.22
N LYS A 109 12.80 12.44 4.83
CA LYS A 109 11.70 13.10 5.56
C LYS A 109 10.43 12.26 5.57
N LYS A 110 10.13 11.55 4.47
CA LYS A 110 8.96 10.66 4.37
C LYS A 110 9.16 9.42 5.24
N ILE A 111 10.34 8.80 5.18
CA ILE A 111 10.66 7.64 6.05
C ILE A 111 10.58 8.01 7.53
N LYS A 112 10.98 9.25 7.92
CA LYS A 112 10.77 9.72 9.28
C LYS A 112 9.29 9.69 9.67
N VAL A 113 8.39 10.20 8.83
CA VAL A 113 6.94 10.16 9.12
C VAL A 113 6.44 8.73 9.21
N VAL A 114 6.85 7.86 8.29
CA VAL A 114 6.49 6.43 8.30
C VAL A 114 6.88 5.78 9.63
N ASN A 115 8.11 6.00 10.10
CA ASN A 115 8.60 5.45 11.38
C ASN A 115 7.75 5.93 12.57
N GLU A 116 7.41 7.20 12.60
CA GLU A 116 6.61 7.78 13.68
C GLU A 116 5.16 7.28 13.67
N VAL A 117 4.58 7.10 12.47
CA VAL A 117 3.24 6.51 12.34
C VAL A 117 3.26 5.04 12.75
N VAL A 118 4.24 4.25 12.31
CA VAL A 118 4.43 2.85 12.68
C VAL A 118 4.56 2.71 14.20
N ALA A 119 5.42 3.53 14.83
CA ALA A 119 5.60 3.54 16.29
C ALA A 119 4.32 3.96 17.02
N GLY A 120 3.64 5.02 16.57
CA GLY A 120 2.39 5.51 17.18
C GLY A 120 1.23 4.51 17.10
N LEU A 121 1.26 3.60 16.12
CA LEU A 121 0.28 2.53 15.94
C LEU A 121 0.69 1.21 16.61
N GLY A 122 1.93 1.09 17.12
CA GLY A 122 2.45 -0.17 17.65
C GLY A 122 2.51 -1.28 16.60
N ILE A 123 2.87 -0.95 15.36
CA ILE A 123 3.00 -1.93 14.27
C ILE A 123 4.40 -2.55 14.34
N GLU A 124 4.47 -3.88 14.45
CA GLU A 124 5.74 -4.62 14.64
C GLU A 124 6.25 -5.32 13.36
N ASN A 125 5.39 -5.51 12.38
CA ASN A 125 5.68 -6.21 11.12
C ASN A 125 6.17 -5.30 9.98
N VAL A 126 6.63 -4.09 10.32
CA VAL A 126 7.15 -3.10 9.37
C VAL A 126 8.61 -2.80 9.61
N LYS A 127 9.40 -2.93 8.56
CA LYS A 127 10.78 -2.45 8.46
C LYS A 127 10.83 -1.29 7.45
N THR A 128 11.64 -0.28 7.68
CA THR A 128 11.81 0.85 6.76
C THR A 128 13.24 1.01 6.28
N THR A 129 13.40 1.55 5.08
CA THR A 129 14.72 1.93 4.54
C THR A 129 14.64 3.29 3.84
N HIS A 130 15.49 4.21 4.26
CA HIS A 130 15.78 5.42 3.50
C HIS A 130 16.87 5.12 2.48
N GLY A 131 16.49 5.05 1.21
CA GLY A 131 17.43 4.72 0.12
C GLY A 131 16.70 4.44 -1.19
N ARG A 132 17.48 4.14 -2.21
CA ARG A 132 16.93 3.70 -3.51
C ARG A 132 16.66 2.20 -3.48
N VAL A 133 15.57 1.79 -4.14
CA VAL A 133 15.19 0.37 -4.18
C VAL A 133 16.25 -0.52 -4.82
N GLU A 134 17.02 0.02 -5.76
CA GLU A 134 18.11 -0.72 -6.43
C GLU A 134 19.19 -1.17 -5.43
N GLU A 135 19.39 -0.43 -4.35
CA GLU A 135 20.39 -0.69 -3.30
C GLU A 135 19.93 -1.78 -2.29
N VAL A 136 18.63 -2.05 -2.22
CA VAL A 136 18.07 -3.12 -1.39
C VAL A 136 18.52 -4.47 -1.94
N LYS A 137 19.13 -5.32 -1.11
CA LYS A 137 19.68 -6.61 -1.52
C LYS A 137 18.71 -7.77 -1.38
N GLU A 138 17.74 -7.63 -0.50
CA GLU A 138 16.77 -8.66 -0.18
C GLU A 138 15.81 -8.90 -1.37
N THR A 139 15.16 -10.06 -1.34
CA THR A 139 14.10 -10.44 -2.29
C THR A 139 12.78 -10.69 -1.56
N TYR A 140 11.66 -10.59 -2.28
CA TYR A 140 10.32 -10.55 -1.73
C TYR A 140 9.37 -11.45 -2.52
N ASP A 141 8.28 -11.85 -1.88
CA ASP A 141 7.19 -12.52 -2.59
C ASP A 141 6.45 -11.52 -3.49
N PHE A 142 6.13 -10.34 -2.94
CA PHE A 142 5.46 -9.29 -3.71
C PHE A 142 6.14 -7.94 -3.52
N ILE A 143 6.01 -7.13 -4.57
CA ILE A 143 6.41 -5.73 -4.56
C ILE A 143 5.16 -4.91 -4.81
N VAL A 144 4.79 -4.10 -3.83
CA VAL A 144 3.64 -3.20 -3.92
C VAL A 144 4.11 -1.78 -4.16
N SER A 145 3.29 -0.97 -4.80
CA SER A 145 3.57 0.46 -4.99
C SER A 145 2.33 1.24 -5.41
N ARG A 146 2.41 2.56 -5.31
CA ARG A 146 1.38 3.50 -5.76
C ARG A 146 2.00 4.78 -6.31
N ALA A 147 1.63 5.16 -7.56
CA ALA A 147 1.93 6.46 -8.18
C ALA A 147 3.42 6.89 -8.17
N VAL A 148 4.35 5.96 -8.39
CA VAL A 148 5.80 6.26 -8.36
C VAL A 148 6.37 6.49 -9.76
N ALA A 149 6.10 5.58 -10.71
CA ALA A 149 6.65 5.62 -12.07
C ALA A 149 5.77 4.85 -13.05
N GLN A 150 6.06 5.00 -14.35
CA GLN A 150 5.53 4.12 -15.40
C GLN A 150 6.02 2.68 -15.19
N MET A 151 5.23 1.68 -15.61
CA MET A 151 5.51 0.25 -15.36
C MET A 151 6.88 -0.18 -15.86
N GLU A 152 7.32 0.28 -17.01
CA GLU A 152 8.62 -0.09 -17.59
C GLU A 152 9.78 0.36 -16.69
N THR A 153 9.75 1.60 -16.24
CA THR A 153 10.76 2.15 -15.34
C THR A 153 10.72 1.43 -13.98
N PHE A 154 9.53 1.24 -13.43
CA PHE A 154 9.34 0.56 -12.15
C PHE A 154 9.82 -0.90 -12.20
N HIS A 155 9.42 -1.64 -13.23
CA HIS A 155 9.86 -3.02 -13.45
C HIS A 155 11.40 -3.13 -13.52
N ARG A 156 12.06 -2.18 -14.19
CA ARG A 156 13.54 -2.15 -14.30
C ARG A 156 14.21 -2.00 -12.93
N TRP A 157 13.65 -1.17 -12.05
CA TRP A 157 14.18 -0.98 -10.69
C TRP A 157 14.08 -2.24 -9.81
N VAL A 158 13.01 -3.01 -9.98
CA VAL A 158 12.66 -4.15 -9.10
C VAL A 158 12.87 -5.53 -9.74
N LYS A 159 13.39 -5.60 -10.95
CA LYS A 159 13.47 -6.85 -11.75
C LYS A 159 14.16 -8.04 -11.07
N ASN A 160 15.04 -7.79 -10.10
CA ASN A 160 15.82 -8.81 -9.37
C ASN A 160 15.38 -8.94 -7.90
N LYS A 161 14.20 -8.40 -7.52
CA LYS A 161 13.75 -8.32 -6.13
C LYS A 161 12.69 -9.36 -5.78
N VAL A 162 12.43 -10.33 -6.66
CA VAL A 162 11.35 -11.31 -6.45
C VAL A 162 11.91 -12.68 -6.10
N HIS A 163 11.33 -13.35 -5.08
CA HIS A 163 11.69 -14.69 -4.67
C HIS A 163 11.45 -15.73 -5.78
N LYS A 164 12.31 -16.77 -5.81
CA LYS A 164 12.12 -17.94 -6.68
C LYS A 164 10.94 -18.80 -6.23
N LYS A 165 10.78 -18.98 -4.91
CA LYS A 165 9.75 -19.83 -4.32
C LYS A 165 8.39 -19.16 -4.43
N GLN A 166 7.40 -19.91 -4.89
CA GLN A 166 6.01 -19.46 -5.07
C GLN A 166 5.15 -20.12 -3.99
N ASN A 167 4.55 -19.35 -3.11
CA ASN A 167 3.74 -19.87 -1.99
C ASN A 167 2.29 -19.40 -2.04
N HIS A 168 1.95 -18.45 -2.91
CA HIS A 168 0.66 -17.80 -3.01
C HIS A 168 -0.12 -18.25 -4.25
N GLU A 169 -1.40 -17.98 -4.30
CA GLU A 169 -2.24 -18.26 -5.47
C GLU A 169 -1.79 -17.45 -6.69
N LEU A 170 -1.54 -16.17 -6.51
CA LEU A 170 -0.89 -15.36 -7.54
C LEU A 170 0.61 -15.64 -7.56
N LYS A 171 1.17 -15.64 -8.75
CA LYS A 171 2.63 -15.72 -8.91
C LYS A 171 3.31 -14.49 -8.30
N ASN A 172 4.43 -14.70 -7.64
CA ASN A 172 5.23 -13.61 -7.09
C ASN A 172 5.52 -12.54 -8.16
N GLY A 173 5.45 -11.29 -7.75
CA GLY A 173 5.60 -10.20 -8.70
C GLY A 173 5.21 -8.84 -8.14
N ILE A 174 4.80 -7.96 -9.03
CA ILE A 174 4.38 -6.59 -8.72
C ILE A 174 2.85 -6.56 -8.54
N LEU A 175 2.38 -5.88 -7.51
CA LEU A 175 0.99 -5.45 -7.32
C LEU A 175 0.98 -3.92 -7.26
N TYR A 176 0.56 -3.28 -8.34
CA TYR A 176 0.71 -1.84 -8.51
C TYR A 176 -0.65 -1.13 -8.58
N LEU A 177 -0.89 -0.20 -7.65
CA LEU A 177 -2.07 0.66 -7.68
C LEU A 177 -1.90 1.73 -8.77
N LYS A 178 -2.76 1.67 -9.74
CA LYS A 178 -2.80 2.53 -10.93
C LYS A 178 -4.20 3.13 -11.12
N GLY A 179 -4.34 3.96 -12.16
CA GLY A 179 -5.63 4.50 -12.58
C GLY A 179 -5.59 4.99 -14.02
N GLY A 180 -6.79 5.18 -14.58
CA GLY A 180 -6.95 5.62 -15.97
C GLY A 180 -6.72 4.51 -17.00
N ASP A 181 -6.46 4.93 -18.24
CA ASP A 181 -6.13 4.01 -19.33
C ASP A 181 -4.67 3.56 -19.21
N LEU A 182 -4.46 2.26 -19.21
CA LEU A 182 -3.14 1.62 -19.09
C LEU A 182 -2.71 0.90 -20.38
N THR A 183 -3.45 1.04 -21.46
CA THR A 183 -3.23 0.32 -22.73
C THR A 183 -1.81 0.53 -23.26
N GLU A 184 -1.37 1.78 -23.35
CA GLU A 184 -0.01 2.09 -23.81
C GLU A 184 1.05 1.69 -22.78
N GLU A 185 0.80 1.95 -21.48
CA GLU A 185 1.74 1.65 -20.41
C GLU A 185 2.04 0.15 -20.30
N LEU A 186 1.04 -0.69 -20.54
CA LEU A 186 1.15 -2.14 -20.41
C LEU A 186 1.39 -2.88 -21.72
N ALA A 187 1.50 -2.20 -22.85
CA ALA A 187 1.69 -2.82 -24.16
C ALA A 187 2.88 -3.81 -24.20
N ASN A 188 3.97 -3.50 -23.50
CA ASN A 188 5.16 -4.35 -23.39
C ASN A 188 5.06 -5.42 -22.27
N PHE A 189 3.93 -5.50 -21.57
CA PHE A 189 3.73 -6.41 -20.43
C PHE A 189 2.52 -7.35 -20.64
N PRO A 190 2.54 -8.23 -21.66
CA PRO A 190 1.38 -9.07 -22.01
C PRO A 190 0.97 -10.07 -20.92
N LYS A 191 1.77 -10.22 -19.86
CA LYS A 191 1.46 -11.06 -18.68
C LYS A 191 0.85 -10.27 -17.54
N ALA A 192 0.72 -8.95 -17.67
CA ALA A 192 0.04 -8.14 -16.67
C ALA A 192 -1.45 -8.47 -16.66
N THR A 193 -2.00 -8.59 -15.47
CA THR A 193 -3.44 -8.72 -15.24
C THR A 193 -3.94 -7.46 -14.57
N ILE A 194 -5.03 -6.91 -15.07
CA ILE A 194 -5.67 -5.72 -14.52
C ILE A 194 -6.89 -6.15 -13.73
N TYR A 195 -7.01 -5.64 -12.51
CA TYR A 195 -8.17 -5.78 -11.64
C TYR A 195 -8.78 -4.40 -11.45
N ASP A 196 -9.96 -4.17 -12.01
CA ASP A 196 -10.69 -2.92 -11.90
C ASP A 196 -11.31 -2.81 -10.50
N LEU A 197 -10.95 -1.75 -9.75
CA LEU A 197 -11.39 -1.58 -8.37
C LEU A 197 -12.88 -1.24 -8.20
N PRO A 198 -13.61 -0.68 -9.19
CA PRO A 198 -15.07 -0.55 -9.08
C PRO A 198 -15.81 -1.91 -8.99
N ASN A 199 -15.16 -3.02 -9.31
CA ASN A 199 -15.72 -4.36 -9.06
C ASN A 199 -15.72 -4.76 -7.58
N TYR A 200 -14.99 -4.03 -6.74
CA TYR A 200 -14.80 -4.32 -5.31
C TYR A 200 -15.28 -3.20 -4.39
N PHE A 201 -15.35 -1.97 -4.89
CA PHE A 201 -15.72 -0.76 -4.14
C PHE A 201 -16.77 0.03 -4.90
N GLU A 202 -17.75 0.58 -4.19
CA GLU A 202 -18.90 1.29 -4.77
C GLU A 202 -18.67 2.81 -4.93
N GLU A 203 -17.64 3.36 -4.27
CA GLU A 203 -17.38 4.80 -4.26
C GLU A 203 -16.84 5.27 -5.62
N ASP A 204 -17.36 6.39 -6.15
CA ASP A 204 -17.00 7.01 -7.45
C ASP A 204 -15.47 7.22 -7.59
N PHE A 205 -14.77 7.40 -6.47
CA PHE A 205 -13.32 7.51 -6.46
C PHE A 205 -12.64 6.33 -7.15
N PHE A 206 -13.24 5.15 -7.13
CA PHE A 206 -12.66 3.93 -7.68
C PHE A 206 -12.96 3.70 -9.15
N GLU A 207 -13.83 4.47 -9.81
CA GLU A 207 -14.22 4.27 -11.22
C GLU A 207 -13.04 4.02 -12.16
N THR A 208 -11.94 4.74 -11.96
CA THR A 208 -10.74 4.62 -12.80
C THR A 208 -9.59 3.88 -12.12
N LYS A 209 -9.76 3.40 -10.88
CA LYS A 209 -8.67 2.80 -10.11
C LYS A 209 -8.53 1.32 -10.41
N LYS A 210 -7.28 0.86 -10.37
CA LYS A 210 -6.92 -0.50 -10.76
C LYS A 210 -5.80 -1.03 -9.88
N VAL A 211 -5.77 -2.34 -9.69
CA VAL A 211 -4.56 -3.07 -9.29
C VAL A 211 -4.01 -3.77 -10.53
N VAL A 212 -2.76 -3.56 -10.83
CA VAL A 212 -2.04 -4.29 -11.89
C VAL A 212 -1.15 -5.33 -11.24
N HIS A 213 -1.42 -6.60 -11.51
CA HIS A 213 -0.51 -7.69 -11.18
C HIS A 213 0.40 -8.03 -12.35
N LEU A 214 1.71 -7.90 -12.17
CA LEU A 214 2.71 -8.34 -13.14
C LEU A 214 3.55 -9.45 -12.52
N PRO A 215 3.34 -10.73 -12.95
CA PRO A 215 4.18 -11.84 -12.51
C PRO A 215 5.63 -11.63 -12.93
N MET A 216 6.55 -11.84 -12.00
CA MET A 216 7.98 -11.70 -12.27
C MET A 216 8.69 -13.03 -12.15
N LYS A 217 9.73 -13.23 -12.99
CA LYS A 217 10.61 -14.37 -12.87
C LYS A 217 11.79 -13.99 -11.97
N TYR A 218 12.13 -14.90 -11.05
CA TYR A 218 13.41 -14.83 -10.38
C TYR A 218 14.56 -14.90 -11.42
N LYS A 219 15.47 -13.95 -11.34
CA LYS A 219 16.70 -13.93 -12.12
C LYS A 219 17.85 -13.93 -11.11
N GLY A 220 18.13 -15.09 -10.55
CA GLY A 220 19.35 -15.32 -9.78
C GLY A 220 20.50 -15.59 -10.69
#